data_4fbe03dee9c5aecc9e7ef3090fd9ae81
#
_entry.id   4fbe03dee9c5aecc9e7ef3090fd9ae81
#
_cell.length_a   1.000
_cell.length_b   1.000
_cell.length_c   1.000
_cell.angle_alpha   90.00
_cell.angle_beta   90.00
_cell.angle_gamma   90.00
#
_symmetry.space_group_name_H-M   'P 1'
#
loop_
_entity.id
_entity.type
_entity.pdbx_description
1 polymer ?
#
loop_
_entity_poly.entity_id
_entity_poly.type
_entity_poly.pdbx_seq_one_letter_code
_entity_poly.pdbx_strand_id
1 'polypeptide(L)'
;MAQASKEESKKRHKELAPSSMFFQHNAALGPPYRVLVDTNFINFSLQNKIELVQGMIDCLYPKTNPCITTCVLSELEKLGPKYRIALRVARDPRFERLECTHKGTYADDCIIERIKSHKCYIVATCDRELRRRVRQVPGIPLMYIARHRYRIERLPDQGAPT
;
A
#
# COMPACT_ATOMS: atom_id res chain seq x y z
N MET A 1 -10.85 -29.02 27.53
CA MET A 1 -11.08 -29.33 26.10
C MET A 1 -11.32 -28.11 25.25
N ALA A 2 -12.18 -27.18 25.67
CA ALA A 2 -12.43 -25.95 24.91
C ALA A 2 -11.20 -25.01 24.79
N GLN A 3 -10.29 -25.04 25.75
CA GLN A 3 -9.09 -24.23 25.74
C GLN A 3 -8.02 -24.77 24.77
N ALA A 4 -7.88 -26.07 24.69
CA ALA A 4 -6.92 -26.67 23.75
C ALA A 4 -7.31 -26.43 22.30
N SER A 5 -8.59 -26.53 21.98
CA SER A 5 -9.08 -26.25 20.62
C SER A 5 -8.94 -24.78 20.23
N LYS A 6 -9.06 -23.87 21.21
CA LYS A 6 -8.85 -22.43 20.98
C LYS A 6 -7.38 -22.09 20.76
N GLU A 7 -6.48 -22.77 21.48
CA GLU A 7 -5.05 -22.56 21.28
C GLU A 7 -4.57 -23.10 19.96
N GLU A 8 -5.07 -24.25 19.57
CA GLU A 8 -4.74 -24.84 18.28
C GLU A 8 -5.26 -24.00 17.11
N SER A 9 -6.47 -23.46 17.26
CA SER A 9 -7.02 -22.52 16.31
C SER A 9 -6.18 -21.23 16.23
N LYS A 10 -5.71 -20.72 17.36
CA LYS A 10 -4.82 -19.55 17.41
C LYS A 10 -3.47 -19.84 16.77
N LYS A 11 -2.90 -21.01 16.98
CA LYS A 11 -1.65 -21.40 16.32
C LYS A 11 -1.82 -21.52 14.82
N ARG A 12 -2.91 -22.12 14.35
CA ARG A 12 -3.24 -22.18 12.94
C ARG A 12 -3.33 -20.79 12.30
N HIS A 13 -3.99 -19.86 12.98
CA HIS A 13 -4.09 -18.50 12.48
C HIS A 13 -2.74 -17.81 12.41
N LYS A 14 -1.84 -18.05 13.33
CA LYS A 14 -0.49 -17.51 13.29
C LYS A 14 0.36 -18.11 12.16
N GLU A 15 0.19 -19.39 11.89
CA GLU A 15 1.00 -20.11 10.91
C GLU A 15 0.46 -20.04 9.48
N LEU A 16 -0.87 -20.07 9.31
CA LEU A 16 -1.50 -20.23 8.01
C LEU A 16 -2.23 -19.00 7.50
N ALA A 17 -2.70 -18.13 8.37
CA ALA A 17 -3.51 -16.99 7.94
C ALA A 17 -3.26 -15.76 8.83
N PRO A 18 -2.09 -15.12 8.69
CA PRO A 18 -1.85 -13.85 9.36
C PRO A 18 -2.89 -12.79 8.96
N SER A 19 -3.54 -12.96 7.81
CA SER A 19 -4.55 -12.02 7.32
C SER A 19 -5.76 -11.88 8.23
N SER A 20 -6.26 -12.94 8.85
CA SER A 20 -7.40 -12.81 9.77
C SER A 20 -7.03 -12.12 11.08
N MET A 21 -5.85 -12.39 11.62
CA MET A 21 -5.32 -11.65 12.77
C MET A 21 -5.02 -10.20 12.40
N PHE A 22 -4.50 -10.00 11.23
CA PHE A 22 -4.19 -8.70 10.66
C PHE A 22 -5.46 -7.87 10.54
N PHE A 23 -6.54 -8.44 10.03
CA PHE A 23 -7.84 -7.78 9.90
C PHE A 23 -8.42 -7.40 11.27
N GLN A 24 -8.32 -8.28 12.25
CA GLN A 24 -8.81 -8.03 13.61
C GLN A 24 -8.10 -6.85 14.27
N HIS A 25 -6.82 -6.61 13.93
CA HIS A 25 -6.02 -5.53 14.49
C HIS A 25 -6.11 -4.24 13.68
N ASN A 26 -6.75 -4.24 12.52
CA ASN A 26 -6.85 -3.05 11.68
C ASN A 26 -8.27 -2.83 11.16
N ALA A 27 -9.15 -2.43 12.05
CA ALA A 27 -10.52 -2.08 11.69
C ALA A 27 -10.62 -0.81 10.85
N ALA A 28 -9.57 0.00 10.78
CA ALA A 28 -9.53 1.21 9.97
C ALA A 28 -9.38 0.93 8.47
N LEU A 29 -8.91 -0.27 8.12
CA LEU A 29 -8.74 -0.66 6.73
C LEU A 29 -10.06 -1.18 6.16
N GLY A 30 -10.51 -0.60 5.08
CA GLY A 30 -11.73 -1.03 4.39
C GLY A 30 -11.98 -0.23 3.14
N PRO A 31 -12.93 -0.69 2.28
CA PRO A 31 -13.27 0.05 1.07
C PRO A 31 -13.96 1.39 1.39
N PRO A 32 -13.72 2.44 0.62
CA PRO A 32 -12.75 2.51 -0.49
C PRO A 32 -11.31 2.47 0.02
N TYR A 33 -10.49 1.60 -0.58
CA TYR A 33 -9.10 1.46 -0.16
C TYR A 33 -8.28 2.67 -0.59
N ARG A 34 -7.47 3.17 0.32
CA ARG A 34 -6.55 4.29 0.07
C ARG A 34 -5.16 3.73 -0.10
N VAL A 35 -4.59 3.90 -1.28
CA VAL A 35 -3.28 3.33 -1.64
C VAL A 35 -2.25 4.43 -1.72
N LEU A 36 -1.30 4.43 -0.79
CA LEU A 36 -0.15 5.33 -0.81
C LEU A 36 0.87 4.85 -1.82
N VAL A 37 1.16 5.68 -2.81
CA VAL A 37 2.04 5.34 -3.91
C VAL A 37 3.43 5.90 -3.67
N ASP A 38 4.44 5.03 -3.79
CA ASP A 38 5.84 5.41 -3.72
C ASP A 38 6.34 5.95 -5.07
N THR A 39 7.41 6.75 -5.01
CA THR A 39 8.01 7.39 -6.18
C THR A 39 8.31 6.40 -7.30
N ASN A 40 9.00 5.32 -6.99
CA ASN A 40 9.42 4.34 -7.99
C ASN A 40 8.27 3.46 -8.49
N PHE A 41 7.22 3.29 -7.71
CA PHE A 41 6.08 2.46 -8.11
C PHE A 41 5.41 2.99 -9.38
N ILE A 42 5.29 4.31 -9.50
CA ILE A 42 4.69 4.93 -10.68
C ILE A 42 5.55 4.62 -11.92
N ASN A 43 6.85 4.77 -11.79
CA ASN A 43 7.76 4.52 -12.92
C ASN A 43 7.77 3.05 -13.32
N PHE A 44 7.81 2.12 -12.38
CA PHE A 44 7.73 0.69 -12.67
C PHE A 44 6.39 0.30 -13.28
N SER A 45 5.31 0.96 -12.86
CA SER A 45 3.99 0.75 -13.48
C SER A 45 4.01 1.14 -14.96
N LEU A 46 4.62 2.27 -15.28
CA LEU A 46 4.78 2.70 -16.68
C LEU A 46 5.61 1.71 -17.48
N GLN A 47 6.72 1.23 -16.92
CA GLN A 47 7.57 0.23 -17.58
C GLN A 47 6.83 -1.08 -17.84
N ASN A 48 5.91 -1.44 -16.99
CA ASN A 48 5.08 -2.65 -17.12
C ASN A 48 3.80 -2.40 -17.93
N LYS A 49 3.65 -1.20 -18.49
CA LYS A 49 2.48 -0.81 -19.30
C LYS A 49 1.16 -0.97 -18.53
N ILE A 50 1.19 -0.66 -17.25
CA ILE A 50 0.00 -0.68 -16.39
C ILE A 50 -0.55 0.74 -16.29
N GLU A 51 -1.83 0.92 -16.64
CA GLU A 51 -2.54 2.15 -16.28
C GLU A 51 -2.82 2.07 -14.78
N LEU A 52 -2.26 3.00 -14.00
CA LEU A 52 -2.13 2.86 -12.56
C LEU A 52 -3.48 2.74 -11.85
N VAL A 53 -4.40 3.66 -12.13
CA VAL A 53 -5.69 3.67 -11.44
C VAL A 53 -6.51 2.44 -11.82
N GLN A 54 -6.57 2.08 -13.09
CA GLN A 54 -7.28 0.90 -13.54
C GLN A 54 -6.64 -0.38 -12.99
N GLY A 55 -5.31 -0.43 -12.96
CA GLY A 55 -4.59 -1.57 -12.38
C GLY A 55 -4.91 -1.77 -10.91
N MET A 56 -5.05 -0.70 -10.16
CA MET A 56 -5.46 -0.77 -8.75
C MET A 56 -6.90 -1.26 -8.60
N ILE A 57 -7.80 -0.77 -9.43
CA ILE A 57 -9.21 -1.22 -9.43
C ILE A 57 -9.28 -2.71 -9.75
N ASP A 58 -8.53 -3.17 -10.73
CA ASP A 58 -8.50 -4.58 -11.10
C ASP A 58 -7.95 -5.48 -9.98
N CYS A 59 -7.04 -4.94 -9.18
CA CYS A 59 -6.40 -5.67 -8.09
C CYS A 59 -7.26 -5.69 -6.81
N LEU A 60 -7.85 -4.56 -6.46
CA LEU A 60 -8.47 -4.35 -5.15
C LEU A 60 -9.99 -4.40 -5.15
N TYR A 61 -10.60 -4.39 -6.27
CA TYR A 61 -12.03 -4.51 -6.43
C TYR A 61 -12.84 -4.42 -5.11
N PRO A 62 -13.79 -3.48 -4.94
CA PRO A 62 -14.43 -2.64 -5.94
C PRO A 62 -13.95 -1.20 -6.02
N LYS A 63 -13.51 -0.53 -4.95
CA LYS A 63 -13.14 0.90 -5.03
C LYS A 63 -11.78 1.15 -4.42
N THR A 64 -10.98 1.91 -5.16
CA THR A 64 -9.63 2.27 -4.76
C THR A 64 -9.38 3.73 -5.06
N ASN A 65 -8.81 4.43 -4.09
CA ASN A 65 -8.37 5.81 -4.24
C ASN A 65 -6.84 5.84 -4.15
N PRO A 66 -6.14 6.11 -5.26
CA PRO A 66 -4.69 6.31 -5.17
C PRO A 66 -4.40 7.60 -4.43
N CYS A 67 -3.42 7.55 -3.54
CA CYS A 67 -3.00 8.68 -2.72
C CYS A 67 -1.53 8.95 -2.94
N ILE A 68 -1.16 10.23 -2.98
CA ILE A 68 0.22 10.64 -3.14
C ILE A 68 0.54 11.75 -2.14
N THR A 69 1.68 11.59 -1.44
CA THR A 69 2.13 12.62 -0.51
C THR A 69 2.85 13.73 -1.26
N THR A 70 2.86 14.92 -0.69
CA THR A 70 3.63 16.04 -1.26
C THR A 70 5.13 15.74 -1.27
N CYS A 71 5.62 14.90 -0.36
CA CYS A 71 7.02 14.44 -0.36
C CYS A 71 7.35 13.62 -1.60
N VAL A 72 6.48 12.71 -2.00
CA VAL A 72 6.66 11.91 -3.22
C VAL A 72 6.62 12.80 -4.45
N LEU A 73 5.69 13.75 -4.51
CA LEU A 73 5.62 14.71 -5.61
C LEU A 73 6.90 15.53 -5.73
N SER A 74 7.40 16.04 -4.60
CA SER A 74 8.65 16.81 -4.56
C SER A 74 9.84 15.99 -5.04
N GLU A 75 9.91 14.73 -4.64
CA GLU A 75 10.97 13.83 -5.08
C GLU A 75 10.91 13.58 -6.57
N LEU A 76 9.73 13.35 -7.12
CA LEU A 76 9.53 13.19 -8.57
C LEU A 76 9.96 14.44 -9.35
N GLU A 77 9.63 15.62 -8.85
CA GLU A 77 10.03 16.88 -9.45
C GLU A 77 11.55 17.04 -9.50
N LYS A 78 12.25 16.61 -8.45
CA LYS A 78 13.71 16.69 -8.36
C LYS A 78 14.44 15.68 -9.23
N LEU A 79 13.79 14.58 -9.61
CA LEU A 79 14.42 13.53 -10.41
C LEU A 79 14.63 13.92 -11.88
N GLY A 80 14.02 15.02 -12.33
CA GLY A 80 14.29 15.62 -13.62
C GLY A 80 13.53 14.98 -14.79
N PRO A 81 14.00 15.25 -16.03
CA PRO A 81 13.24 14.92 -17.25
C PRO A 81 12.94 13.42 -17.43
N LYS A 82 13.78 12.55 -16.93
CA LYS A 82 13.61 11.09 -17.00
C LYS A 82 12.30 10.63 -16.36
N TYR A 83 11.82 11.36 -15.38
CA TYR A 83 10.61 11.02 -14.63
C TYR A 83 9.42 11.92 -14.97
N ARG A 84 9.49 12.61 -16.10
CA ARG A 84 8.43 13.55 -16.53
C ARG A 84 7.07 12.88 -16.66
N ILE A 85 7.03 11.68 -17.25
CA ILE A 85 5.78 10.94 -17.45
C ILE A 85 5.24 10.46 -16.09
N ALA A 86 6.12 9.96 -15.21
CA ALA A 86 5.74 9.57 -13.87
C ALA A 86 5.15 10.74 -13.08
N LEU A 87 5.74 11.93 -13.19
CA LEU A 87 5.23 13.12 -12.55
C LEU A 87 3.85 13.52 -13.09
N ARG A 88 3.65 13.39 -14.40
CA ARG A 88 2.34 13.65 -15.02
C ARG A 88 1.27 12.70 -14.48
N VAL A 89 1.60 11.41 -14.35
CA VAL A 89 0.69 10.42 -13.76
C VAL A 89 0.37 10.79 -12.31
N ALA A 90 1.39 11.18 -11.54
CA ALA A 90 1.22 11.55 -10.14
C ALA A 90 0.33 12.80 -9.96
N ARG A 91 0.26 13.66 -10.96
CA ARG A 91 -0.59 14.86 -10.96
C ARG A 91 -2.01 14.63 -11.50
N ASP A 92 -2.33 13.39 -11.85
CA ASP A 92 -3.67 13.05 -12.31
C ASP A 92 -4.70 13.40 -11.23
N PRO A 93 -5.84 14.06 -11.59
CA PRO A 93 -6.86 14.45 -10.63
C PRO A 93 -7.48 13.30 -9.84
N ARG A 94 -7.35 12.06 -10.33
CA ARG A 94 -7.83 10.87 -9.62
C ARG A 94 -7.01 10.53 -8.38
N PHE A 95 -5.78 11.08 -8.27
CA PHE A 95 -4.97 10.93 -7.07
C PHE A 95 -5.43 11.90 -5.98
N GLU A 96 -5.62 11.39 -4.77
CA GLU A 96 -5.78 12.21 -3.59
C GLU A 96 -4.41 12.70 -3.14
N ARG A 97 -4.24 14.02 -3.10
CA ARG A 97 -2.98 14.62 -2.64
C ARG A 97 -3.02 14.77 -1.12
N LEU A 98 -2.02 14.19 -0.46
CA LEU A 98 -1.89 14.27 0.98
C LEU A 98 -0.78 15.25 1.34
N GLU A 99 -1.17 16.33 2.02
CA GLU A 99 -0.23 17.36 2.46
C GLU A 99 0.66 16.85 3.59
N CYS A 100 1.95 17.17 3.51
CA CYS A 100 2.92 16.85 4.54
C CYS A 100 3.23 18.12 5.35
N THR A 101 3.31 17.97 6.67
CA THR A 101 3.58 19.08 7.58
C THR A 101 5.06 19.21 7.94
N HIS A 102 5.87 18.23 7.61
CA HIS A 102 7.30 18.22 7.87
C HIS A 102 8.11 18.74 6.67
N LYS A 103 9.33 19.17 6.92
CA LYS A 103 10.25 19.59 5.87
C LYS A 103 11.51 18.72 5.90
N GLY A 104 12.09 18.50 4.72
CA GLY A 104 13.39 17.82 4.59
C GLY A 104 13.39 16.33 4.88
N THR A 105 12.23 15.70 4.89
CA THR A 105 12.09 14.27 5.12
C THR A 105 12.06 13.52 3.78
N TYR A 106 12.70 12.37 3.72
CA TYR A 106 12.63 11.50 2.56
C TYR A 106 11.21 10.97 2.37
N ALA A 107 10.83 10.75 1.12
CA ALA A 107 9.48 10.31 0.78
C ALA A 107 9.11 8.97 1.45
N ASP A 108 10.06 8.04 1.53
CA ASP A 108 9.85 6.75 2.18
C ASP A 108 9.65 6.88 3.70
N ASP A 109 10.42 7.74 4.36
CA ASP A 109 10.25 8.02 5.79
C ASP A 109 8.88 8.65 6.06
N CYS A 110 8.44 9.54 5.19
CA CYS A 110 7.12 10.16 5.26
C CYS A 110 6.00 9.10 5.18
N ILE A 111 6.11 8.16 4.26
CA ILE A 111 5.16 7.06 4.12
C ILE A 111 5.10 6.23 5.40
N ILE A 112 6.25 5.86 5.95
CA ILE A 112 6.31 5.05 7.17
C ILE A 112 5.68 5.79 8.36
N GLU A 113 5.97 7.05 8.55
CA GLU A 113 5.34 7.84 9.62
C GLU A 113 3.82 7.90 9.47
N ARG A 114 3.35 8.10 8.23
CA ARG A 114 1.93 8.21 7.96
C ARG A 114 1.19 6.90 8.25
N ILE A 115 1.75 5.76 7.86
CA ILE A 115 1.10 4.47 8.13
C ILE A 115 1.17 4.06 9.59
N LYS A 116 2.14 4.54 10.35
CA LYS A 116 2.17 4.34 11.79
C LYS A 116 1.08 5.14 12.50
N SER A 117 0.80 6.34 12.01
CA SER A 117 -0.20 7.23 12.59
C SER A 117 -1.62 6.91 12.13
N HIS A 118 -1.78 6.43 10.88
CA HIS A 118 -3.08 6.16 10.27
C HIS A 118 -3.06 4.80 9.60
N LYS A 119 -3.80 3.84 10.16
CA LYS A 119 -3.81 2.45 9.70
C LYS A 119 -4.78 2.19 8.54
N CYS A 120 -5.25 3.24 7.87
CA CYS A 120 -6.23 3.13 6.79
C CYS A 120 -5.63 2.97 5.39
N TYR A 121 -4.31 2.82 5.28
CA TYR A 121 -3.62 2.82 4.00
C TYR A 121 -3.10 1.45 3.60
N ILE A 122 -3.05 1.25 2.28
CA ILE A 122 -2.24 0.22 1.62
C ILE A 122 -1.04 0.95 1.03
N VAL A 123 0.14 0.37 1.09
CA VAL A 123 1.34 0.97 0.50
C VAL A 123 1.68 0.27 -0.79
N ALA A 124 1.83 1.03 -1.88
CA ALA A 124 2.24 0.52 -3.18
C ALA A 124 3.70 0.89 -3.44
N THR A 125 4.57 -0.11 -3.44
CA THR A 125 6.00 0.11 -3.66
C THR A 125 6.66 -1.13 -4.29
N CYS A 126 7.68 -0.88 -5.10
CA CYS A 126 8.57 -1.91 -5.62
C CYS A 126 9.94 -1.88 -4.93
N ASP A 127 10.17 -0.92 -4.06
CA ASP A 127 11.42 -0.79 -3.31
C ASP A 127 11.48 -1.85 -2.21
N ARG A 128 12.54 -2.67 -2.28
CA ARG A 128 12.72 -3.78 -1.33
C ARG A 128 12.89 -3.29 0.11
N GLU A 129 13.63 -2.23 0.31
CA GLU A 129 13.86 -1.67 1.63
C GLU A 129 12.60 -1.07 2.23
N LEU A 130 11.85 -0.32 1.44
CA LEU A 130 10.58 0.24 1.90
C LEU A 130 9.58 -0.88 2.21
N ARG A 131 9.52 -1.92 1.38
CA ARG A 131 8.66 -3.09 1.67
C ARG A 131 9.01 -3.73 3.00
N ARG A 132 10.30 -3.89 3.28
CA ARG A 132 10.76 -4.44 4.55
C ARG A 132 10.28 -3.60 5.73
N ARG A 133 10.40 -2.29 5.61
CA ARG A 133 9.96 -1.35 6.65
C ARG A 133 8.45 -1.37 6.86
N VAL A 134 7.69 -1.41 5.77
CA VAL A 134 6.22 -1.48 5.83
C VAL A 134 5.76 -2.77 6.50
N ARG A 135 6.42 -3.89 6.22
CA ARG A 135 6.09 -5.18 6.84
C ARG A 135 6.26 -5.18 8.36
N GLN A 136 7.09 -4.31 8.88
CA GLN A 136 7.28 -4.14 10.33
C GLN A 136 6.14 -3.37 10.99
N VAL A 137 5.31 -2.68 10.22
CA VAL A 137 4.15 -1.96 10.73
C VAL A 137 2.95 -2.89 10.64
N PRO A 138 2.36 -3.28 11.79
CA PRO A 138 1.22 -4.20 11.77
C PRO A 138 0.01 -3.58 11.09
N GLY A 139 -0.72 -4.39 10.35
CA GLY A 139 -1.98 -3.99 9.77
C GLY A 139 -1.93 -3.30 8.43
N ILE A 140 -0.76 -3.17 7.81
CA ILE A 140 -0.60 -2.45 6.54
C ILE A 140 -0.31 -3.43 5.40
N PRO A 141 -1.25 -3.58 4.44
CA PRO A 141 -0.99 -4.38 3.24
C PRO A 141 -0.03 -3.69 2.30
N LEU A 142 0.61 -4.50 1.47
CA LEU A 142 1.54 -4.05 0.44
C LEU A 142 1.01 -4.38 -0.94
N MET A 143 1.03 -3.39 -1.83
CA MET A 143 0.80 -3.59 -3.25
C MET A 143 2.15 -3.59 -3.97
N TYR A 144 2.33 -4.54 -4.86
CA TYR A 144 3.56 -4.69 -5.65
C TYR A 144 3.23 -5.16 -7.06
N ILE A 145 4.25 -5.17 -7.92
CA ILE A 145 4.09 -5.58 -9.31
C ILE A 145 4.71 -6.96 -9.51
N ALA A 146 3.93 -7.90 -10.06
CA ALA A 146 4.41 -9.20 -10.47
C ALA A 146 3.66 -9.63 -11.73
N ARG A 147 4.39 -10.11 -12.74
CA ARG A 147 3.85 -10.56 -14.03
C ARG A 147 2.97 -9.49 -14.70
N HIS A 148 3.46 -8.26 -14.72
CA HIS A 148 2.80 -7.11 -15.33
C HIS A 148 1.43 -6.77 -14.71
N ARG A 149 1.20 -7.15 -13.46
CA ARG A 149 -0.02 -6.85 -12.72
C ARG A 149 0.29 -6.43 -11.30
N TYR A 150 -0.65 -5.69 -10.70
CA TYR A 150 -0.58 -5.40 -9.27
C TYR A 150 -1.04 -6.61 -8.48
N ARG A 151 -0.33 -6.86 -7.39
CA ARG A 151 -0.64 -7.90 -6.41
C ARG A 151 -0.68 -7.30 -5.03
N ILE A 152 -1.43 -7.92 -4.15
CA ILE A 152 -1.56 -7.48 -2.75
C ILE A 152 -1.00 -8.54 -1.82
N GLU A 153 -0.19 -8.09 -0.88
CA GLU A 153 0.29 -8.88 0.23
C GLU A 153 -0.41 -8.42 1.50
N ARG A 154 -0.87 -9.35 2.32
CA ARG A 154 -1.46 -9.10 3.65
C ARG A 154 -2.81 -8.39 3.63
N LEU A 155 -3.52 -8.37 2.52
CA LEU A 155 -4.88 -7.86 2.49
C LEU A 155 -5.81 -8.89 3.13
N PRO A 156 -6.66 -8.49 4.12
CA PRO A 156 -7.63 -9.42 4.70
C PRO A 156 -8.63 -9.91 3.65
N ASP A 157 -8.94 -11.20 3.69
CA ASP A 157 -9.95 -11.77 2.81
C ASP A 157 -11.33 -11.21 3.11
N GLN A 158 -11.84 -10.44 2.18
CA GLN A 158 -13.16 -9.85 2.31
C GLN A 158 -14.21 -10.78 1.72
N GLY A 159 -15.12 -11.21 2.54
CA GLY A 159 -16.19 -12.09 2.14
C GLY A 159 -15.85 -13.57 2.25
N ALA A 160 -14.65 -13.95 2.60
CA ALA A 160 -14.35 -15.31 3.01
C ALA A 160 -14.64 -15.46 4.50
N PRO A 161 -15.50 -16.40 4.91
CA PRO A 161 -15.63 -16.70 6.31
C PRO A 161 -14.32 -17.34 6.78
N THR A 162 -13.61 -16.62 7.57
CA THR A 162 -12.37 -17.13 8.14
C THR A 162 -12.63 -17.81 9.47
#